data_0f72197cd2545dfd2595c41005ee5902
#
_entry.id   0f72197cd2545dfd2595c41005ee5902
#
_cell.length_a   1.000
_cell.length_b   1.000
_cell.length_c   1.000
_cell.angle_alpha   90.00
_cell.angle_beta   90.00
_cell.angle_gamma   90.00
#
_symmetry.space_group_name_H-M   'P 1'
#
loop_
_entity.id
_entity.type
_entity.pdbx_description
1 polymer ?
#
loop_
_entity_poly.entity_id
_entity_poly.type
_entity_poly.pdbx_seq_one_letter_code
_entity_poly.pdbx_strand_id
1 'polypeptide(L)'
;CLMYHNVFPEKTEGIISEKEFEKHMEYIKDMKTYKMEELEKMNYILDEKSILVTFDDGYKNNYTKAFSILKKYNIKATIFLNTVYIENDKDYLNWNEIREMYESGLVDFQLHTHSHYPTIRKAEIKGFFEKMEGDFVKREYFSIFREGLSKKEKDEIKDFRDLDFTGLPVFKIRSQISIKGMNLKEGFMDKYREFVNSGEFISKSSKEKKIFLNKLFKMQKKEFFEEISEEEFEKKVEFEVTENKRLIEEKLNKKAEFLSYPWGHTYKGNVERIKKLGIKSFVMTSGKANNVKINPEKIYRINGDKIKDYNLFEKKMKYVYNKE
;
A
#
# COMPACT_ATOMS: atom_id res chain seq x y z
N CYS A 1 17.94 2.04 1.43
CA CYS A 1 16.80 1.79 0.54
C CYS A 1 15.79 2.93 0.67
N LEU A 2 15.39 3.52 -0.46
CA LEU A 2 14.40 4.58 -0.55
C LEU A 2 13.05 4.00 -0.99
N MET A 3 11.97 4.60 -0.53
CA MET A 3 10.60 4.22 -0.87
C MET A 3 9.83 5.45 -1.37
N TYR A 4 9.19 5.29 -2.51
CA TYR A 4 8.28 6.25 -3.13
C TYR A 4 6.97 5.57 -3.49
N HIS A 5 5.96 6.35 -3.87
CA HIS A 5 4.68 5.87 -4.40
C HIS A 5 4.38 6.60 -5.70
N ASN A 6 3.82 7.79 -5.60
CA ASN A 6 3.47 8.64 -6.73
C ASN A 6 4.54 9.72 -6.99
N VAL A 7 4.74 10.05 -8.26
CA VAL A 7 5.55 11.21 -8.69
C VAL A 7 4.64 12.16 -9.47
N PHE A 8 4.22 13.26 -8.85
CA PHE A 8 3.33 14.22 -9.47
C PHE A 8 4.07 15.43 -10.08
N PRO A 9 3.47 16.14 -11.04
CA PRO A 9 4.09 17.36 -11.59
C PRO A 9 4.39 18.39 -10.49
N GLU A 10 3.47 18.55 -9.53
CA GLU A 10 3.60 19.46 -8.39
C GLU A 10 3.56 18.69 -7.07
N LYS A 11 4.21 19.28 -6.06
CA LYS A 11 4.24 18.68 -4.72
C LYS A 11 2.89 18.81 -4.03
N THR A 12 2.42 17.69 -3.48
CA THR A 12 1.27 17.64 -2.58
C THR A 12 1.66 17.00 -1.26
N GLU A 13 0.82 17.08 -0.24
CA GLU A 13 1.13 16.51 1.07
C GLU A 13 1.34 14.98 0.96
N GLY A 14 2.52 14.52 1.37
CA GLY A 14 2.89 13.10 1.36
C GLY A 14 3.25 12.51 -0.01
N ILE A 15 3.38 13.37 -1.06
CA ILE A 15 3.73 12.96 -2.42
C ILE A 15 4.87 13.84 -2.91
N ILE A 16 5.85 13.21 -3.58
CA ILE A 16 6.99 13.93 -4.14
C ILE A 16 6.66 14.54 -5.51
N SER A 17 7.17 15.74 -5.80
CA SER A 17 7.11 16.30 -7.14
C SER A 17 8.12 15.67 -8.07
N GLU A 18 7.84 15.68 -9.39
CA GLU A 18 8.75 15.22 -10.44
C GLU A 18 10.14 15.91 -10.31
N LYS A 19 10.13 17.23 -10.09
CA LYS A 19 11.35 18.03 -9.89
C LYS A 19 12.15 17.61 -8.65
N GLU A 20 11.50 17.30 -7.55
CA GLU A 20 12.20 16.86 -6.33
C GLU A 20 12.66 15.42 -6.47
N PHE A 21 11.86 14.55 -7.07
CA PHE A 21 12.28 13.19 -7.38
C PHE A 21 13.52 13.18 -8.28
N GLU A 22 13.55 14.01 -9.32
CA GLU A 22 14.70 14.15 -10.20
C GLU A 22 15.96 14.58 -9.43
N LYS A 23 15.85 15.56 -8.51
CA LYS A 23 16.98 15.96 -7.65
C LYS A 23 17.48 14.84 -6.75
N HIS A 24 16.56 14.01 -6.24
CA HIS A 24 16.95 12.83 -5.46
C HIS A 24 17.74 11.83 -6.33
N MET A 25 17.31 11.61 -7.57
CA MET A 25 17.99 10.71 -8.50
C MET A 25 19.33 11.30 -8.95
N GLU A 26 19.40 12.59 -9.21
CA GLU A 26 20.65 13.28 -9.55
C GLU A 26 21.69 13.15 -8.41
N TYR A 27 21.25 13.27 -7.15
CA TYR A 27 22.15 13.10 -6.00
C TYR A 27 22.77 11.70 -5.92
N ILE A 28 22.01 10.67 -6.29
CA ILE A 28 22.44 9.26 -6.18
C ILE A 28 23.01 8.69 -7.49
N LYS A 29 23.09 9.47 -8.58
CA LYS A 29 23.46 8.97 -9.91
C LYS A 29 24.84 8.29 -9.99
N ASP A 30 25.77 8.69 -9.13
CA ASP A 30 27.12 8.13 -9.07
C ASP A 30 27.25 6.97 -8.06
N MET A 31 26.16 6.59 -7.41
CA MET A 31 26.09 5.44 -6.50
C MET A 31 25.72 4.16 -7.25
N LYS A 32 26.14 3.02 -6.75
CA LYS A 32 25.69 1.74 -7.28
C LYS A 32 24.21 1.52 -6.90
N THR A 33 23.37 1.27 -7.89
CA THR A 33 21.95 0.96 -7.69
C THR A 33 21.65 -0.48 -8.05
N TYR A 34 20.76 -1.12 -7.28
CA TYR A 34 20.39 -2.52 -7.47
C TYR A 34 18.88 -2.68 -7.47
N LYS A 35 18.42 -3.73 -8.18
CA LYS A 35 17.05 -4.23 -8.12
C LYS A 35 16.91 -5.25 -6.99
N MET A 36 15.72 -5.45 -6.44
CA MET A 36 15.50 -6.47 -5.39
C MET A 36 15.85 -7.87 -5.88
N GLU A 37 15.52 -8.23 -7.13
CA GLU A 37 15.83 -9.55 -7.70
C GLU A 37 17.35 -9.85 -7.79
N GLU A 38 18.20 -8.82 -7.70
CA GLU A 38 19.67 -9.00 -7.72
C GLU A 38 20.23 -9.38 -6.34
N LEU A 39 19.51 -9.04 -5.25
CA LEU A 39 20.01 -9.21 -3.87
C LEU A 39 20.35 -10.67 -3.52
N GLU A 40 19.52 -11.60 -3.96
CA GLU A 40 19.75 -13.03 -3.67
C GLU A 40 21.07 -13.52 -4.33
N LYS A 41 21.31 -13.13 -5.59
CA LYS A 41 22.54 -13.48 -6.33
C LYS A 41 23.79 -12.92 -5.65
N MET A 42 23.62 -11.84 -4.89
CA MET A 42 24.67 -11.18 -4.12
C MET A 42 24.72 -11.64 -2.67
N ASN A 43 24.00 -12.70 -2.30
CA ASN A 43 23.88 -13.18 -0.91
C ASN A 43 23.49 -12.06 0.07
N TYR A 44 22.69 -11.07 -0.39
CA TYR A 44 22.27 -9.87 0.35
C TYR A 44 23.43 -9.01 0.88
N ILE A 45 24.58 -9.08 0.24
CA ILE A 45 25.75 -8.25 0.56
C ILE A 45 25.91 -7.24 -0.56
N LEU A 46 25.76 -5.96 -0.24
CA LEU A 46 25.93 -4.86 -1.19
C LEU A 46 27.30 -4.20 -1.04
N ASP A 47 27.73 -3.52 -2.09
CA ASP A 47 28.88 -2.64 -2.00
C ASP A 47 28.60 -1.48 -1.04
N GLU A 48 29.66 -0.90 -0.47
CA GLU A 48 29.56 0.35 0.25
C GLU A 48 28.95 1.45 -0.64
N LYS A 49 28.15 2.34 -0.02
CA LYS A 49 27.44 3.41 -0.73
C LYS A 49 26.50 2.96 -1.84
N SER A 50 25.95 1.76 -1.72
CA SER A 50 24.90 1.27 -2.62
C SER A 50 23.54 1.77 -2.20
N ILE A 51 22.62 1.86 -3.16
CA ILE A 51 21.25 2.28 -2.90
C ILE A 51 20.23 1.41 -3.64
N LEU A 52 19.12 1.17 -3.00
CA LEU A 52 17.93 0.55 -3.58
C LEU A 52 16.85 1.63 -3.68
N VAL A 53 16.29 1.82 -4.86
CA VAL A 53 15.14 2.71 -5.10
C VAL A 53 13.92 1.84 -5.28
N THR A 54 12.86 2.13 -4.52
CA THR A 54 11.63 1.34 -4.59
C THR A 54 10.40 2.22 -4.73
N PHE A 55 9.37 1.68 -5.38
CA PHE A 55 8.04 2.26 -5.45
C PHE A 55 7.04 1.22 -4.97
N ASP A 56 5.98 1.67 -4.28
CA ASP A 56 4.87 0.82 -3.92
C ASP A 56 3.64 1.12 -4.80
N ASP A 57 2.70 0.19 -4.83
CA ASP A 57 1.38 0.22 -5.46
C ASP A 57 1.35 0.02 -6.98
N GLY A 58 2.35 0.50 -7.74
CA GLY A 58 2.36 0.39 -9.21
C GLY A 58 1.51 1.46 -9.91
N TYR A 59 1.57 2.70 -9.45
CA TYR A 59 0.87 3.83 -10.05
C TYR A 59 1.33 4.17 -11.47
N LYS A 60 0.42 4.69 -12.28
CA LYS A 60 0.65 5.11 -13.68
C LYS A 60 1.83 6.06 -13.84
N ASN A 61 2.02 6.96 -12.88
CA ASN A 61 3.09 7.94 -12.95
C ASN A 61 4.48 7.39 -12.63
N ASN A 62 4.58 6.15 -12.18
CA ASN A 62 5.87 5.45 -12.16
C ASN A 62 6.42 5.24 -13.58
N TYR A 63 5.53 4.98 -14.57
CA TYR A 63 5.91 4.91 -15.97
C TYR A 63 6.00 6.29 -16.62
N THR A 64 4.95 7.12 -16.49
CA THR A 64 4.84 8.37 -17.25
C THR A 64 5.77 9.47 -16.75
N LYS A 65 6.29 9.37 -15.51
CA LYS A 65 7.15 10.37 -14.86
C LYS A 65 8.47 9.79 -14.35
N ALA A 66 8.40 8.85 -13.40
CA ALA A 66 9.60 8.35 -12.74
C ALA A 66 10.53 7.60 -13.70
N PHE A 67 10.00 6.79 -14.63
CA PHE A 67 10.82 5.96 -15.52
C PHE A 67 11.74 6.75 -16.45
N SER A 68 11.29 7.89 -16.97
CA SER A 68 12.15 8.78 -17.79
C SER A 68 13.35 9.30 -17.00
N ILE A 69 13.13 9.64 -15.73
CA ILE A 69 14.19 10.11 -14.82
C ILE A 69 15.15 8.98 -14.45
N LEU A 70 14.62 7.78 -14.17
CA LEU A 70 15.45 6.59 -13.92
C LEU A 70 16.34 6.26 -15.13
N LYS A 71 15.78 6.34 -16.36
CA LYS A 71 16.57 6.17 -17.62
C LYS A 71 17.65 7.24 -17.75
N LYS A 72 17.31 8.51 -17.51
CA LYS A 72 18.24 9.65 -17.63
C LYS A 72 19.50 9.47 -16.79
N TYR A 73 19.35 8.94 -15.57
CA TYR A 73 20.47 8.77 -14.63
C TYR A 73 20.96 7.33 -14.53
N ASN A 74 20.44 6.40 -15.35
CA ASN A 74 20.77 4.97 -15.33
C ASN A 74 20.59 4.33 -13.94
N ILE A 75 19.50 4.66 -13.26
CA ILE A 75 19.20 4.21 -11.89
C ILE A 75 18.28 2.99 -11.94
N LYS A 76 18.69 1.92 -11.28
CA LYS A 76 17.87 0.74 -11.08
C LYS A 76 16.85 0.95 -9.97
N ALA A 77 15.64 0.40 -10.15
CA ALA A 77 14.56 0.48 -9.18
C ALA A 77 13.76 -0.83 -9.12
N THR A 78 12.95 -0.98 -8.06
CA THR A 78 11.96 -2.06 -7.94
C THR A 78 10.59 -1.46 -7.63
N ILE A 79 9.56 -1.91 -8.34
CA ILE A 79 8.16 -1.53 -8.09
C ILE A 79 7.41 -2.72 -7.51
N PHE A 80 6.76 -2.51 -6.36
CA PHE A 80 5.91 -3.48 -5.70
C PHE A 80 4.46 -3.29 -6.13
N LEU A 81 3.86 -4.30 -6.78
CA LEU A 81 2.59 -4.19 -7.49
C LEU A 81 1.39 -4.67 -6.67
N ASN A 82 0.31 -3.92 -6.73
CA ASN A 82 -1.04 -4.37 -6.37
C ASN A 82 -1.76 -4.83 -7.65
N THR A 83 -1.70 -6.12 -7.94
CA THR A 83 -2.09 -6.63 -9.26
C THR A 83 -3.57 -6.56 -9.58
N VAL A 84 -4.46 -6.36 -8.60
CA VAL A 84 -5.89 -6.13 -8.83
C VAL A 84 -6.18 -4.87 -9.64
N TYR A 85 -5.34 -3.85 -9.50
CA TYR A 85 -5.52 -2.56 -10.19
C TYR A 85 -4.84 -2.51 -11.56
N ILE A 86 -3.84 -3.37 -11.80
CA ILE A 86 -3.10 -3.38 -13.07
C ILE A 86 -4.04 -3.71 -14.23
N GLU A 87 -4.09 -2.84 -15.23
CA GLU A 87 -5.04 -2.83 -16.36
C GLU A 87 -6.51 -2.52 -15.99
N ASN A 88 -6.89 -2.64 -14.75
CA ASN A 88 -8.27 -2.46 -14.30
C ASN A 88 -8.57 -1.04 -13.82
N ASP A 89 -7.56 -0.24 -13.51
CA ASP A 89 -7.72 1.14 -13.10
C ASP A 89 -6.73 2.05 -13.85
N LYS A 90 -7.24 3.15 -14.43
CA LYS A 90 -6.46 4.10 -15.23
C LYS A 90 -5.33 4.80 -14.49
N ASP A 91 -5.41 4.85 -13.16
CA ASP A 91 -4.41 5.49 -12.30
C ASP A 91 -3.22 4.56 -12.00
N TYR A 92 -3.29 3.29 -12.48
CA TYR A 92 -2.25 2.28 -12.31
C TYR A 92 -1.60 1.90 -13.64
N LEU A 93 -0.48 1.20 -13.55
CA LEU A 93 0.23 0.65 -14.70
C LEU A 93 -0.63 -0.38 -15.44
N ASN A 94 -0.35 -0.58 -16.73
CA ASN A 94 -0.79 -1.74 -17.48
C ASN A 94 0.38 -2.71 -17.73
N TRP A 95 0.07 -3.94 -18.16
CA TRP A 95 1.10 -4.97 -18.35
C TRP A 95 2.08 -4.65 -19.49
N ASN A 96 1.71 -3.84 -20.48
CA ASN A 96 2.61 -3.44 -21.55
C ASN A 96 3.67 -2.46 -21.02
N GLU A 97 3.26 -1.48 -20.21
CA GLU A 97 4.18 -0.53 -19.56
C GLU A 97 5.11 -1.23 -18.58
N ILE A 98 4.57 -2.18 -17.79
CA ILE A 98 5.34 -3.01 -16.86
C ILE A 98 6.40 -3.81 -17.63
N ARG A 99 6.03 -4.43 -18.77
CA ARG A 99 6.96 -5.19 -19.60
C ARG A 99 8.05 -4.30 -20.19
N GLU A 100 7.70 -3.13 -20.74
CA GLU A 100 8.68 -2.17 -21.28
C GLU A 100 9.69 -1.75 -20.20
N MET A 101 9.22 -1.41 -19.00
CA MET A 101 10.08 -1.04 -17.88
C MET A 101 10.99 -2.21 -17.46
N TYR A 102 10.49 -3.42 -17.43
CA TYR A 102 11.26 -4.62 -17.06
C TYR A 102 12.31 -4.98 -18.10
N GLU A 103 11.93 -4.97 -19.40
CA GLU A 103 12.82 -5.25 -20.52
C GLU A 103 13.94 -4.20 -20.70
N SER A 104 13.74 -2.99 -20.18
CA SER A 104 14.80 -1.97 -20.12
C SER A 104 16.01 -2.39 -19.26
N GLY A 105 15.83 -3.39 -18.40
CA GLY A 105 16.84 -3.83 -17.43
C GLY A 105 16.94 -2.95 -16.17
N LEU A 106 16.27 -1.79 -16.14
CA LEU A 106 16.36 -0.84 -15.02
C LEU A 106 15.34 -1.13 -13.91
N VAL A 107 14.17 -1.70 -14.24
CA VAL A 107 13.08 -1.85 -13.26
C VAL A 107 12.76 -3.32 -13.04
N ASP A 108 12.68 -3.71 -11.77
CA ASP A 108 12.17 -4.98 -11.29
C ASP A 108 10.76 -4.82 -10.75
N PHE A 109 9.96 -5.88 -10.76
CA PHE A 109 8.60 -5.91 -10.24
C PHE A 109 8.44 -7.02 -9.21
N GLN A 110 7.89 -6.67 -8.04
CA GLN A 110 7.75 -7.55 -6.88
C GLN A 110 6.38 -7.38 -6.22
N LEU A 111 6.11 -8.11 -5.13
CA LEU A 111 4.80 -8.22 -4.51
C LEU A 111 4.49 -7.08 -3.53
N HIS A 112 3.26 -6.52 -3.66
CA HIS A 112 2.64 -5.65 -2.65
C HIS A 112 1.25 -6.12 -2.24
N THR A 113 1.00 -7.43 -2.32
CA THR A 113 -0.29 -8.12 -2.25
C THR A 113 -1.18 -7.88 -3.47
N HIS A 114 -2.13 -8.79 -3.71
CA HIS A 114 -3.01 -8.68 -4.86
C HIS A 114 -3.87 -7.42 -4.81
N SER A 115 -4.56 -7.19 -3.71
CA SER A 115 -5.59 -6.15 -3.61
C SER A 115 -5.21 -4.91 -2.78
N HIS A 116 -4.23 -4.99 -1.88
CA HIS A 116 -3.93 -3.94 -0.90
C HIS A 116 -5.10 -3.61 0.03
N TYR A 117 -6.10 -4.49 0.19
CA TYR A 117 -7.30 -4.16 0.94
C TYR A 117 -7.06 -4.07 2.45
N PRO A 118 -7.73 -3.12 3.12
CA PRO A 118 -7.76 -3.04 4.56
C PRO A 118 -8.80 -4.00 5.17
N THR A 119 -8.63 -4.28 6.46
CA THR A 119 -9.64 -4.86 7.33
C THR A 119 -9.92 -3.94 8.51
N ILE A 120 -11.13 -3.99 9.07
CA ILE A 120 -11.48 -3.23 10.27
C ILE A 120 -10.78 -3.87 11.47
N ARG A 121 -9.91 -3.09 12.13
CA ARG A 121 -9.16 -3.55 13.30
C ARG A 121 -10.01 -3.60 14.58
N LYS A 122 -10.90 -2.62 14.74
CA LYS A 122 -11.76 -2.44 15.91
C LYS A 122 -13.08 -1.84 15.47
N ALA A 123 -14.16 -2.23 16.14
CA ALA A 123 -15.49 -1.62 16.01
C ALA A 123 -15.51 -0.18 16.56
N GLU A 124 -14.60 0.65 16.06
CA GLU A 124 -14.40 2.06 16.46
C GLU A 124 -14.11 2.91 15.25
N ILE A 125 -14.69 4.10 15.23
CA ILE A 125 -14.44 5.10 14.18
C ILE A 125 -13.48 6.19 14.63
N LYS A 126 -12.74 6.75 13.69
CA LYS A 126 -11.87 7.93 13.88
C LYS A 126 -12.62 9.23 13.65
N GLY A 127 -13.59 9.22 12.75
CA GLY A 127 -14.37 10.35 12.29
C GLY A 127 -15.32 9.92 11.17
N PHE A 128 -15.62 10.83 10.30
CA PHE A 128 -16.48 10.64 9.13
C PHE A 128 -15.79 11.10 7.88
N PHE A 129 -16.13 10.52 6.75
CA PHE A 129 -15.66 10.99 5.46
C PHE A 129 -16.21 12.39 5.17
N GLU A 130 -15.33 13.28 4.72
CA GLU A 130 -15.69 14.61 4.25
C GLU A 130 -15.95 14.61 2.73
N LYS A 131 -16.68 15.61 2.24
CA LYS A 131 -17.00 15.71 0.80
C LYS A 131 -15.76 15.78 -0.10
N MET A 132 -14.66 16.33 0.40
CA MET A 132 -13.40 16.54 -0.34
C MET A 132 -12.37 15.43 -0.14
N GLU A 133 -12.74 14.30 0.46
CA GLU A 133 -11.82 13.15 0.57
C GLU A 133 -11.32 12.69 -0.81
N GLY A 134 -10.01 12.44 -0.89
CA GLY A 134 -9.37 12.02 -2.13
C GLY A 134 -9.74 10.60 -2.55
N ASP A 135 -9.71 10.35 -3.85
CA ASP A 135 -10.07 9.06 -4.45
C ASP A 135 -9.21 7.90 -3.94
N PHE A 136 -7.96 8.15 -3.58
CA PHE A 136 -7.08 7.15 -2.96
C PHE A 136 -7.68 6.56 -1.68
N VAL A 137 -8.14 7.42 -0.76
CA VAL A 137 -8.72 6.98 0.51
C VAL A 137 -10.05 6.27 0.27
N LYS A 138 -10.88 6.78 -0.65
CA LYS A 138 -12.16 6.15 -1.03
C LYS A 138 -11.96 4.76 -1.61
N ARG A 139 -10.99 4.59 -2.51
CA ARG A 139 -10.65 3.30 -3.13
C ARG A 139 -10.27 2.26 -2.06
N GLU A 140 -9.42 2.62 -1.11
CA GLU A 140 -9.04 1.72 -0.01
C GLU A 140 -10.24 1.31 0.86
N TYR A 141 -11.11 2.26 1.22
CA TYR A 141 -12.27 1.97 2.06
C TYR A 141 -13.42 1.32 1.31
N PHE A 142 -13.44 1.37 -0.02
CA PHE A 142 -14.51 0.77 -0.82
C PHE A 142 -14.67 -0.72 -0.54
N SER A 143 -13.57 -1.47 -0.42
CA SER A 143 -13.61 -2.90 -0.09
C SER A 143 -14.33 -3.17 1.24
N ILE A 144 -14.16 -2.30 2.23
CA ILE A 144 -14.85 -2.39 3.53
C ILE A 144 -16.35 -2.14 3.37
N PHE A 145 -16.73 -1.03 2.72
CA PHE A 145 -18.13 -0.66 2.59
C PHE A 145 -18.89 -1.62 1.67
N ARG A 146 -18.25 -2.15 0.64
CA ARG A 146 -18.85 -3.13 -0.25
C ARG A 146 -19.34 -4.38 0.48
N GLU A 147 -18.62 -4.84 1.51
CA GLU A 147 -19.10 -5.95 2.35
C GLU A 147 -20.42 -5.59 3.07
N GLY A 148 -20.55 -4.34 3.52
CA GLY A 148 -21.74 -3.84 4.22
C GLY A 148 -22.94 -3.48 3.35
N LEU A 149 -22.78 -3.49 2.00
CA LEU A 149 -23.88 -3.26 1.07
C LEU A 149 -24.86 -4.45 1.08
N SER A 150 -26.15 -4.19 0.87
CA SER A 150 -27.14 -5.22 0.58
C SER A 150 -26.84 -5.89 -0.77
N LYS A 151 -27.40 -7.08 -1.00
CA LYS A 151 -27.20 -7.82 -2.26
C LYS A 151 -27.58 -6.98 -3.49
N LYS A 152 -28.69 -6.25 -3.42
CA LYS A 152 -29.14 -5.36 -4.49
C LYS A 152 -28.13 -4.24 -4.76
N GLU A 153 -27.64 -3.56 -3.71
CA GLU A 153 -26.67 -2.47 -3.87
C GLU A 153 -25.33 -2.98 -4.42
N LYS A 154 -24.89 -4.20 -4.10
CA LYS A 154 -23.68 -4.81 -4.67
C LYS A 154 -23.78 -5.00 -6.18
N ASP A 155 -24.98 -5.09 -6.74
CA ASP A 155 -25.22 -5.18 -8.18
C ASP A 155 -25.18 -3.81 -8.86
N GLU A 156 -25.50 -2.74 -8.15
CA GLU A 156 -25.52 -1.37 -8.65
C GLU A 156 -24.18 -0.65 -8.44
N ILE A 157 -23.56 -0.83 -7.27
CA ILE A 157 -22.31 -0.16 -6.85
C ILE A 157 -21.12 -1.08 -7.15
N LYS A 158 -20.47 -0.87 -8.28
CA LYS A 158 -19.33 -1.69 -8.74
C LYS A 158 -17.97 -1.10 -8.43
N ASP A 159 -17.89 0.21 -8.29
CA ASP A 159 -16.66 0.97 -8.12
C ASP A 159 -16.80 1.97 -6.99
N PHE A 160 -15.67 2.41 -6.41
CA PHE A 160 -15.70 3.40 -5.34
C PHE A 160 -16.33 4.74 -5.75
N ARG A 161 -16.33 5.05 -7.04
CA ARG A 161 -16.94 6.26 -7.62
C ARG A 161 -18.46 6.22 -7.63
N ASP A 162 -19.03 5.03 -7.55
CA ASP A 162 -20.49 4.82 -7.50
C ASP A 162 -21.05 5.01 -6.07
N LEU A 163 -20.18 5.10 -5.06
CA LEU A 163 -20.55 5.24 -3.65
C LEU A 163 -20.32 6.68 -3.15
N ASP A 164 -21.38 7.30 -2.59
CA ASP A 164 -21.18 8.52 -1.82
C ASP A 164 -20.61 8.20 -0.43
N PHE A 165 -19.38 8.59 -0.24
CA PHE A 165 -18.67 8.41 1.04
C PHE A 165 -19.03 9.47 2.08
N THR A 166 -19.65 10.58 1.69
CA THR A 166 -19.90 11.72 2.59
C THR A 166 -20.68 11.29 3.83
N GLY A 167 -20.09 11.52 4.99
CA GLY A 167 -20.67 11.16 6.27
C GLY A 167 -20.53 9.69 6.66
N LEU A 168 -19.98 8.82 5.81
CA LEU A 168 -19.68 7.44 6.20
C LEU A 168 -18.59 7.37 7.28
N PRO A 169 -18.60 6.34 8.14
CA PRO A 169 -17.66 6.23 9.25
C PRO A 169 -16.25 5.87 8.80
N VAL A 170 -15.24 6.62 9.22
CA VAL A 170 -13.84 6.28 9.05
C VAL A 170 -13.39 5.33 10.14
N PHE A 171 -13.31 4.03 9.85
CA PHE A 171 -12.90 3.00 10.80
C PHE A 171 -11.40 3.01 11.11
N LYS A 172 -11.01 2.38 12.23
CA LYS A 172 -9.62 2.02 12.51
C LYS A 172 -9.28 0.76 11.74
N ILE A 173 -8.47 0.89 10.70
CA ILE A 173 -8.11 -0.18 9.77
C ILE A 173 -6.66 -0.65 9.92
N ARG A 174 -6.40 -1.82 9.34
CA ARG A 174 -5.06 -2.36 9.05
C ARG A 174 -5.11 -3.15 7.74
N SER A 175 -3.94 -3.46 7.19
CA SER A 175 -3.86 -4.41 6.07
C SER A 175 -4.52 -5.73 6.43
N GLN A 176 -5.34 -6.26 5.53
CA GLN A 176 -6.04 -7.53 5.71
C GLN A 176 -5.10 -8.74 5.81
N ILE A 177 -3.84 -8.61 5.35
CA ILE A 177 -2.81 -9.65 5.56
C ILE A 177 -2.05 -9.48 6.87
N SER A 178 -2.26 -8.39 7.61
CA SER A 178 -1.53 -8.12 8.85
C SER A 178 -2.16 -8.75 10.08
N ILE A 179 -3.46 -8.68 10.16
CA ILE A 179 -4.25 -9.15 11.29
C ILE A 179 -5.58 -9.73 10.83
N LYS A 180 -6.08 -10.66 11.62
CA LYS A 180 -7.49 -11.07 11.57
C LYS A 180 -8.36 -9.89 12.02
N GLY A 181 -9.13 -9.33 11.16
CA GLY A 181 -9.97 -8.16 11.43
C GLY A 181 -11.46 -8.51 11.47
N MET A 182 -12.26 -7.57 11.02
CA MET A 182 -13.72 -7.70 10.92
C MET A 182 -14.17 -7.16 9.57
N ASN A 183 -15.23 -7.75 9.02
CA ASN A 183 -15.99 -7.20 7.91
C ASN A 183 -17.21 -6.46 8.44
N LEU A 184 -17.78 -5.53 7.66
CA LEU A 184 -19.14 -5.06 7.87
C LEU A 184 -20.11 -6.18 7.48
N LYS A 185 -21.15 -6.37 8.27
CA LYS A 185 -22.23 -7.28 7.89
C LYS A 185 -23.03 -6.75 6.72
N GLU A 186 -23.50 -7.64 5.86
CA GLU A 186 -24.46 -7.31 4.81
C GLU A 186 -25.65 -6.55 5.40
N GLY A 187 -26.06 -5.47 4.72
CA GLY A 187 -27.12 -4.56 5.19
C GLY A 187 -26.65 -3.53 6.24
N PHE A 188 -25.33 -3.48 6.52
CA PHE A 188 -24.79 -2.41 7.39
C PHE A 188 -25.15 -1.02 6.87
N MET A 189 -25.07 -0.80 5.56
CA MET A 189 -25.31 0.50 4.97
C MET A 189 -26.75 0.98 5.16
N ASP A 190 -27.72 0.08 5.04
CA ASP A 190 -29.14 0.40 5.27
C ASP A 190 -29.38 0.78 6.74
N LYS A 191 -28.93 -0.07 7.66
CA LYS A 191 -29.01 0.21 9.11
C LYS A 191 -28.32 1.52 9.50
N TYR A 192 -27.15 1.79 8.90
CA TYR A 192 -26.41 3.01 9.15
C TYR A 192 -27.18 4.25 8.65
N ARG A 193 -27.75 4.20 7.46
CA ARG A 193 -28.58 5.30 6.90
C ARG A 193 -29.82 5.58 7.74
N GLU A 194 -30.55 4.55 8.13
CA GLU A 194 -31.70 4.70 9.04
C GLU A 194 -31.28 5.43 10.32
N PHE A 195 -30.16 5.03 10.87
CA PHE A 195 -29.65 5.57 12.09
C PHE A 195 -29.22 7.04 12.00
N VAL A 196 -28.44 7.38 10.99
CA VAL A 196 -27.92 8.75 10.80
C VAL A 196 -29.02 9.75 10.41
N ASN A 197 -30.12 9.27 9.83
CA ASN A 197 -31.28 10.07 9.49
C ASN A 197 -32.27 10.23 10.66
N SER A 198 -32.02 9.60 11.80
CA SER A 198 -32.86 9.80 12.99
C SER A 198 -32.66 11.23 13.54
N GLY A 199 -33.74 11.83 14.02
CA GLY A 199 -33.72 13.18 14.62
C GLY A 199 -32.73 13.30 15.79
N GLU A 200 -32.58 12.23 16.57
CA GLU A 200 -31.65 12.16 17.67
C GLU A 200 -30.18 12.28 17.17
N PHE A 201 -29.84 11.67 16.03
CA PHE A 201 -28.48 11.72 15.50
C PHE A 201 -28.19 13.04 14.79
N ILE A 202 -29.17 13.57 14.03
CA ILE A 202 -29.00 14.80 13.24
C ILE A 202 -28.64 16.00 14.12
N SER A 203 -29.24 16.10 15.29
CA SER A 203 -29.05 17.22 16.22
C SER A 203 -27.66 17.25 16.89
N LYS A 204 -26.88 16.16 16.80
CA LYS A 204 -25.58 16.04 17.47
C LYS A 204 -24.46 16.71 16.65
N SER A 205 -23.48 17.28 17.35
CA SER A 205 -22.20 17.69 16.76
C SER A 205 -21.41 16.48 16.24
N SER A 206 -20.45 16.68 15.35
CA SER A 206 -19.58 15.61 14.81
C SER A 206 -18.87 14.82 15.93
N LYS A 207 -18.43 15.50 16.99
CA LYS A 207 -17.80 14.87 18.16
C LYS A 207 -18.77 13.96 18.92
N GLU A 208 -19.99 14.42 19.15
CA GLU A 208 -21.04 13.65 19.83
C GLU A 208 -21.50 12.46 18.98
N LYS A 209 -21.66 12.65 17.66
CA LYS A 209 -21.95 11.57 16.70
C LYS A 209 -20.89 10.47 16.76
N LYS A 210 -19.61 10.83 16.78
CA LYS A 210 -18.51 9.88 16.93
C LYS A 210 -18.57 9.10 18.25
N ILE A 211 -18.77 9.79 19.37
CA ILE A 211 -18.89 9.16 20.70
C ILE A 211 -20.06 8.20 20.71
N PHE A 212 -21.20 8.61 20.19
CA PHE A 212 -22.40 7.82 20.12
C PHE A 212 -22.20 6.54 19.29
N LEU A 213 -21.69 6.65 18.05
CA LEU A 213 -21.42 5.49 17.20
C LEU A 213 -20.40 4.53 17.81
N ASN A 214 -19.36 5.04 18.43
CA ASN A 214 -18.38 4.20 19.10
C ASN A 214 -18.99 3.41 20.26
N LYS A 215 -19.93 4.01 21.00
CA LYS A 215 -20.70 3.32 22.06
C LYS A 215 -21.63 2.26 21.45
N LEU A 216 -22.39 2.62 20.41
CA LEU A 216 -23.31 1.73 19.71
C LEU A 216 -22.59 0.51 19.14
N PHE A 217 -21.52 0.73 18.36
CA PHE A 217 -20.74 -0.34 17.74
C PHE A 217 -20.06 -1.25 18.77
N LYS A 218 -19.71 -0.73 19.94
CA LYS A 218 -19.19 -1.54 21.04
C LYS A 218 -20.28 -2.40 21.68
N MET A 219 -21.47 -1.84 21.90
CA MET A 219 -22.57 -2.53 22.56
C MET A 219 -23.25 -3.56 21.66
N GLN A 220 -23.42 -3.21 20.39
CA GLN A 220 -24.12 -4.02 19.38
C GLN A 220 -23.14 -4.55 18.30
N LYS A 221 -21.93 -4.90 18.68
CA LYS A 221 -20.88 -5.30 17.75
C LYS A 221 -21.33 -6.37 16.76
N LYS A 222 -22.03 -7.40 17.25
CA LYS A 222 -22.50 -8.53 16.43
C LYS A 222 -23.59 -8.15 15.42
N GLU A 223 -24.26 -7.00 15.58
CA GLU A 223 -25.27 -6.52 14.64
C GLU A 223 -24.66 -5.84 13.40
N PHE A 224 -23.49 -5.24 13.58
CA PHE A 224 -22.82 -4.43 12.55
C PHE A 224 -21.59 -5.08 11.95
N PHE A 225 -20.93 -5.99 12.69
CA PHE A 225 -19.64 -6.56 12.29
C PHE A 225 -19.67 -8.08 12.39
N GLU A 226 -18.94 -8.68 11.47
CA GLU A 226 -18.60 -10.10 11.45
C GLU A 226 -17.11 -10.28 11.67
N GLU A 227 -16.73 -11.06 12.67
CA GLU A 227 -15.32 -11.37 12.92
C GLU A 227 -14.85 -12.41 11.92
N ILE A 228 -13.72 -12.13 11.26
CA ILE A 228 -13.09 -13.07 10.36
C ILE A 228 -12.48 -14.21 11.18
N SER A 229 -12.79 -15.46 10.85
CA SER A 229 -12.19 -16.63 11.49
C SER A 229 -10.70 -16.74 11.19
N GLU A 230 -9.96 -17.54 11.95
CA GLU A 230 -8.54 -17.79 11.68
C GLU A 230 -8.33 -18.44 10.32
N GLU A 231 -9.18 -19.41 9.98
CA GLU A 231 -9.11 -20.12 8.69
C GLU A 231 -9.35 -19.16 7.51
N GLU A 232 -10.36 -18.30 7.60
CA GLU A 232 -10.63 -17.29 6.56
C GLU A 232 -9.49 -16.27 6.43
N PHE A 233 -8.92 -15.85 7.56
CA PHE A 233 -7.79 -14.94 7.55
C PHE A 233 -6.59 -15.57 6.83
N GLU A 234 -6.24 -16.81 7.15
CA GLU A 234 -5.12 -17.49 6.53
C GLU A 234 -5.37 -17.77 5.03
N LYS A 235 -6.59 -18.12 4.63
CA LYS A 235 -6.97 -18.23 3.21
C LYS A 235 -6.84 -16.90 2.47
N LYS A 236 -7.23 -15.78 3.11
CA LYS A 236 -7.04 -14.44 2.53
C LYS A 236 -5.56 -14.12 2.35
N VAL A 237 -4.73 -14.38 3.37
CA VAL A 237 -3.28 -14.15 3.29
C VAL A 237 -2.66 -14.97 2.15
N GLU A 238 -3.01 -16.25 2.06
CA GLU A 238 -2.53 -17.14 1.00
C GLU A 238 -2.95 -16.62 -0.38
N PHE A 239 -4.23 -16.30 -0.58
CA PHE A 239 -4.73 -15.75 -1.83
C PHE A 239 -4.02 -14.45 -2.23
N GLU A 240 -3.90 -13.50 -1.31
CA GLU A 240 -3.27 -12.20 -1.54
C GLU A 240 -1.81 -12.31 -2.00
N VAL A 241 -1.08 -13.28 -1.47
CA VAL A 241 0.32 -13.51 -1.82
C VAL A 241 0.43 -14.34 -3.10
N THR A 242 -0.29 -15.46 -3.20
CA THR A 242 -0.15 -16.39 -4.33
C THR A 242 -0.68 -15.81 -5.63
N GLU A 243 -1.82 -15.10 -5.61
CA GLU A 243 -2.39 -14.49 -6.81
C GLU A 243 -1.52 -13.31 -7.30
N ASN A 244 -1.03 -12.48 -6.39
CA ASN A 244 -0.10 -11.41 -6.72
C ASN A 244 1.17 -11.98 -7.38
N LYS A 245 1.76 -13.01 -6.75
CA LYS A 245 2.95 -13.71 -7.26
C LYS A 245 2.71 -14.32 -8.62
N ARG A 246 1.62 -15.09 -8.79
CA ARG A 246 1.25 -15.78 -10.03
C ARG A 246 1.17 -14.80 -11.20
N LEU A 247 0.44 -13.69 -11.04
CA LEU A 247 0.27 -12.70 -12.11
C LEU A 247 1.60 -12.05 -12.51
N ILE A 248 2.45 -11.67 -11.56
CA ILE A 248 3.76 -11.08 -11.87
C ILE A 248 4.66 -12.10 -12.59
N GLU A 249 4.73 -13.33 -12.08
CA GLU A 249 5.58 -14.38 -12.65
C GLU A 249 5.14 -14.78 -14.06
N GLU A 250 3.83 -14.97 -14.30
CA GLU A 250 3.28 -15.29 -15.61
C GLU A 250 3.48 -14.17 -16.64
N LYS A 251 3.22 -12.93 -16.25
CA LYS A 251 3.28 -11.78 -17.17
C LYS A 251 4.69 -11.38 -17.56
N LEU A 252 5.66 -11.62 -16.69
CA LEU A 252 7.07 -11.21 -16.88
C LEU A 252 8.04 -12.39 -17.05
N ASN A 253 7.58 -13.62 -16.96
CA ASN A 253 8.41 -14.83 -16.99
C ASN A 253 9.62 -14.76 -16.07
N LYS A 254 9.39 -14.38 -14.82
CA LYS A 254 10.43 -14.16 -13.79
C LYS A 254 9.99 -14.71 -12.43
N LYS A 255 10.89 -14.73 -11.45
CA LYS A 255 10.55 -15.01 -10.05
C LYS A 255 10.16 -13.72 -9.31
N ALA A 256 9.10 -13.79 -8.51
CA ALA A 256 8.68 -12.72 -7.62
C ALA A 256 8.69 -13.27 -6.17
N GLU A 257 9.67 -12.83 -5.38
CA GLU A 257 10.02 -13.45 -4.10
C GLU A 257 10.21 -12.43 -2.95
N PHE A 258 9.99 -11.14 -3.25
CA PHE A 258 10.08 -10.04 -2.30
C PHE A 258 8.69 -9.45 -2.04
N LEU A 259 8.26 -9.45 -0.78
CA LEU A 259 6.99 -8.90 -0.36
C LEU A 259 7.18 -7.59 0.42
N SER A 260 6.69 -6.49 -0.13
CA SER A 260 6.48 -5.25 0.61
C SER A 260 5.12 -5.30 1.31
N TYR A 261 5.12 -5.04 2.63
CA TYR A 261 3.87 -5.07 3.39
C TYR A 261 3.04 -3.79 3.17
N PRO A 262 1.74 -3.88 2.78
CA PRO A 262 0.84 -2.74 2.67
C PRO A 262 0.84 -1.88 3.94
N TRP A 263 0.96 -0.55 3.79
CA TRP A 263 1.11 0.45 4.88
C TRP A 263 2.26 0.16 5.86
N GLY A 264 3.19 -0.74 5.53
CA GLY A 264 4.20 -1.24 6.46
C GLY A 264 3.62 -2.11 7.59
N HIS A 265 2.40 -2.59 7.45
CA HIS A 265 1.73 -3.46 8.43
C HIS A 265 2.16 -4.91 8.26
N THR A 266 3.16 -5.32 9.02
CA THR A 266 3.69 -6.69 8.98
C THR A 266 2.64 -7.74 9.36
N TYR A 267 2.71 -8.88 8.71
CA TYR A 267 1.95 -10.08 9.08
C TYR A 267 2.23 -10.49 10.53
N LYS A 268 1.17 -10.79 11.28
CA LYS A 268 1.25 -11.14 12.72
C LYS A 268 1.09 -12.63 13.00
N GLY A 269 0.81 -13.42 11.97
CA GLY A 269 0.79 -14.87 12.06
C GLY A 269 2.18 -15.49 11.93
N ASN A 270 2.22 -16.80 11.66
CA ASN A 270 3.46 -17.51 11.44
C ASN A 270 4.07 -17.20 10.08
N VAL A 271 5.13 -16.39 10.03
CA VAL A 271 5.81 -15.95 8.81
C VAL A 271 6.30 -17.11 7.93
N GLU A 272 6.58 -18.28 8.50
CA GLU A 272 6.98 -19.47 7.76
C GLU A 272 5.89 -19.94 6.76
N ARG A 273 4.62 -19.61 7.02
CA ARG A 273 3.56 -19.90 6.05
C ARG A 273 3.74 -19.07 4.77
N ILE A 274 4.03 -17.78 4.89
CA ILE A 274 4.29 -16.92 3.73
C ILE A 274 5.57 -17.37 3.01
N LYS A 275 6.61 -17.76 3.74
CA LYS A 275 7.83 -18.31 3.14
C LYS A 275 7.57 -19.58 2.33
N LYS A 276 6.68 -20.46 2.80
CA LYS A 276 6.26 -21.66 2.03
C LYS A 276 5.57 -21.35 0.71
N LEU A 277 5.01 -20.14 0.55
CA LEU A 277 4.47 -19.64 -0.71
C LEU A 277 5.57 -19.12 -1.67
N GLY A 278 6.83 -19.27 -1.30
CA GLY A 278 8.00 -18.89 -2.08
C GLY A 278 8.44 -17.44 -1.89
N ILE A 279 8.03 -16.79 -0.80
CA ILE A 279 8.54 -15.45 -0.44
C ILE A 279 9.82 -15.61 0.38
N LYS A 280 10.90 -15.00 -0.10
CA LYS A 280 12.23 -15.06 0.52
C LYS A 280 12.56 -13.80 1.34
N SER A 281 11.97 -12.67 0.98
CA SER A 281 12.33 -11.40 1.59
C SER A 281 11.12 -10.53 1.91
N PHE A 282 11.24 -9.81 3.03
CA PHE A 282 10.18 -8.92 3.53
C PHE A 282 10.68 -7.48 3.64
N VAL A 283 9.94 -6.58 3.02
CA VAL A 283 10.30 -5.16 2.90
C VAL A 283 9.44 -4.32 3.84
N MET A 284 10.11 -3.52 4.66
CA MET A 284 9.51 -2.77 5.77
C MET A 284 9.52 -1.26 5.51
N THR A 285 8.61 -0.55 6.14
CA THR A 285 8.59 0.91 6.18
C THR A 285 8.94 1.39 7.59
N SER A 286 10.23 1.56 7.89
CA SER A 286 10.68 1.88 9.26
C SER A 286 11.48 3.17 9.40
N GLY A 287 11.88 3.80 8.28
CA GLY A 287 12.76 4.97 8.28
C GLY A 287 14.23 4.69 8.65
N LYS A 288 14.61 3.40 8.75
CA LYS A 288 15.98 2.98 9.08
C LYS A 288 16.80 2.70 7.81
N ALA A 289 18.12 2.81 7.94
CA ALA A 289 19.06 2.29 6.96
C ALA A 289 19.27 0.79 7.13
N ASN A 290 19.74 0.13 6.07
CA ASN A 290 20.23 -1.24 6.13
C ASN A 290 21.75 -1.22 6.27
N ASN A 291 22.31 -2.28 6.82
CA ASN A 291 23.75 -2.53 6.80
C ASN A 291 24.17 -3.04 5.40
N VAL A 292 25.47 -3.10 5.12
CA VAL A 292 26.04 -3.71 3.90
C VAL A 292 25.50 -5.13 3.69
N LYS A 293 25.45 -5.93 4.76
CA LYS A 293 24.74 -7.22 4.76
C LYS A 293 23.29 -6.99 5.15
N ILE A 294 22.41 -7.05 4.18
CA ILE A 294 20.97 -6.84 4.36
C ILE A 294 20.35 -8.09 4.99
N ASN A 295 19.46 -7.89 5.97
CA ASN A 295 18.63 -8.98 6.48
C ASN A 295 17.43 -9.20 5.54
N PRO A 296 17.31 -10.36 4.86
CA PRO A 296 16.20 -10.61 3.94
C PRO A 296 14.82 -10.58 4.62
N GLU A 297 14.74 -10.90 5.90
CA GLU A 297 13.47 -10.85 6.63
C GLU A 297 13.04 -9.44 7.06
N LYS A 298 13.94 -8.44 6.95
CA LYS A 298 13.70 -7.07 7.43
C LYS A 298 14.47 -6.05 6.59
N ILE A 299 14.11 -5.91 5.32
CA ILE A 299 14.69 -4.87 4.46
C ILE A 299 14.02 -3.54 4.80
N TYR A 300 14.77 -2.64 5.42
CA TYR A 300 14.26 -1.34 5.87
C TYR A 300 14.28 -0.30 4.77
N ARG A 301 13.29 0.60 4.77
CA ARG A 301 13.17 1.69 3.79
C ARG A 301 12.97 3.04 4.45
N ILE A 302 13.55 4.06 3.85
CA ILE A 302 13.35 5.47 4.17
C ILE A 302 12.30 6.01 3.20
N ASN A 303 11.22 6.58 3.73
CA ASN A 303 10.15 7.16 2.91
C ASN A 303 10.63 8.46 2.26
N GLY A 304 10.85 8.42 0.95
CA GLY A 304 11.30 9.55 0.13
C GLY A 304 10.19 10.59 -0.11
N ASP A 305 8.92 10.16 -0.20
CA ASP A 305 7.78 11.07 -0.40
C ASP A 305 7.63 12.08 0.75
N LYS A 306 7.99 11.66 1.97
CA LYS A 306 7.88 12.48 3.19
C LYS A 306 9.08 13.37 3.44
N ILE A 307 10.08 13.36 2.58
CA ILE A 307 11.22 14.27 2.70
C ILE A 307 10.81 15.62 2.13
N LYS A 308 10.76 16.63 3.01
CA LYS A 308 10.16 17.94 2.72
C LYS A 308 10.87 18.72 1.61
N ASP A 309 12.20 18.58 1.52
CA ASP A 309 13.03 19.30 0.57
C ASP A 309 14.36 18.58 0.33
N TYR A 310 15.07 19.03 -0.71
CA TYR A 310 16.36 18.47 -1.10
C TYR A 310 17.45 18.55 -0.01
N ASN A 311 17.50 19.64 0.75
CA ASN A 311 18.52 19.79 1.80
C ASN A 311 18.33 18.74 2.90
N LEU A 312 17.07 18.45 3.25
CA LEU A 312 16.75 17.37 4.19
C LEU A 312 17.09 16.00 3.61
N PHE A 313 16.87 15.80 2.32
CA PHE A 313 17.27 14.56 1.63
C PHE A 313 18.79 14.37 1.71
N GLU A 314 19.57 15.36 1.29
CA GLU A 314 21.02 15.34 1.33
C GLU A 314 21.55 15.07 2.76
N LYS A 315 20.99 15.78 3.77
CA LYS A 315 21.34 15.55 5.18
C LYS A 315 21.07 14.13 5.63
N LYS A 316 19.92 13.56 5.24
CA LYS A 316 19.59 12.16 5.56
C LYS A 316 20.54 11.19 4.90
N MET A 317 20.87 11.39 3.62
CA MET A 317 21.79 10.52 2.90
C MET A 317 23.21 10.59 3.51
N LYS A 318 23.73 11.77 3.82
CA LYS A 318 25.01 11.93 4.52
C LYS A 318 25.00 11.22 5.88
N TYR A 319 23.92 11.36 6.66
CA TYR A 319 23.79 10.67 7.94
C TYR A 319 23.80 9.14 7.83
N VAL A 320 23.15 8.60 6.81
CA VAL A 320 23.10 7.15 6.57
C VAL A 320 24.46 6.60 6.19
N TYR A 321 25.23 7.33 5.35
CA TYR A 321 26.54 6.88 4.86
C TYR A 321 27.71 7.24 5.78
N ASN A 322 27.55 8.16 6.73
CA ASN A 322 28.59 8.54 7.69
C ASN A 322 28.41 7.87 9.05
N LYS A 323 27.44 6.97 9.20
CA LYS A 323 27.33 6.09 10.36
C LYS A 323 28.21 4.85 10.13
N GLU A 324 29.49 5.03 10.25
CA GLU A 324 30.44 3.98 10.59
C GLU A 324 30.68 3.94 12.10
#